data_8ef65bafffa6f0b1b1464c26063a8fc9
#
_entry.id   8ef65bafffa6f0b1b1464c26063a8fc9
#
_cell.length_a   1.000
_cell.length_b   1.000
_cell.length_c   1.000
_cell.angle_alpha   90.00
_cell.angle_beta   90.00
_cell.angle_gamma   90.00
#
_symmetry.space_group_name_H-M   'P 1'
#
loop_
_entity.id
_entity.type
_entity.pdbx_description
1 polymer ?
#
loop_
_entity_poly.entity_id
_entity_poly.type
_entity_poly.pdbx_seq_one_letter_code
_entity_poly.pdbx_strand_id
1 'polypeptide(L)'
;MPFSDYYLWAGIALIVLEFLHFQRQRKLGDRRTKLFYGMLGISLIICVAGILLTTWISNKMAGELQARIMIHIVYLAQFCLPLMLLRMVCLTAHIPDTLFFKYEAVVWGACSMVILMNPWTRWISYMGTDGRLHVGTFYPFLVWGMVAFYLADMVFLWSKRKMMKQRQAAALAEAISIMIIGILLQNVLRLFLVVGFTAALMMIVLYLTMQNPYAYVDFVTQVLNADYYRYWIEEKFKNKEDVFMLCLKLTDLERIRMENGTDQEASKTVAEKLWNITPGHAVFRVRHDTYILFTKNQEEHRKLLERIKKLFSTEFVINGHLKHCPVVVAEMEHAERICHGNYNEVMNYFRFLLQQVEEKKGFQCIECSDELQKKYKYERNVEQYIRFALDYNLFEVWYQLVYSLSEKRFVSMEALSRLYHPKLGWISPELFIRLSMKNDWIFELMKHQLHKICRFLKENEEVLAGINNVKINISPKELTRKRYCENLIAIIRSNGLSPEKFQFEITETCAANYSKELEDCILMLENAGITLCLDDFGCGYANLERILHLPFSVIKMDRSLLHNIGINPRTTMFYESMVKTLHHCGYQIVSEGVETRREVEVLENCKVDMIQGYYYAKPLPGHEILEKLRKS
;
A
#
# COMPACT_ATOMS: atom_id res chain seq x y z
N MET A 1 14.15 37.43 -46.67
CA MET A 1 13.22 36.43 -46.16
C MET A 1 12.72 36.84 -44.80
N PRO A 2 11.59 37.53 -44.65
CA PRO A 2 11.12 38.04 -43.37
C PRO A 2 10.31 37.01 -42.52
N PHE A 3 10.03 35.81 -43.04
CA PHE A 3 9.17 34.85 -42.32
C PHE A 3 9.90 33.87 -41.37
N SER A 4 11.24 33.83 -41.35
CA SER A 4 11.99 32.84 -40.56
C SER A 4 12.08 33.17 -39.06
N ASP A 5 11.97 34.41 -38.67
CA ASP A 5 12.21 34.84 -37.29
C ASP A 5 11.01 34.59 -36.38
N TYR A 6 9.82 34.56 -36.92
CA TYR A 6 8.59 34.30 -36.14
C TYR A 6 8.60 32.97 -35.42
N TYR A 7 9.13 31.90 -36.02
CA TYR A 7 9.24 30.59 -35.38
C TYR A 7 10.17 30.61 -34.16
N LEU A 8 11.25 31.36 -34.25
CA LEU A 8 12.20 31.48 -33.14
C LEU A 8 11.66 32.32 -31.99
N TRP A 9 10.95 33.42 -32.30
CA TRP A 9 10.25 34.22 -31.29
C TRP A 9 9.14 33.39 -30.62
N ALA A 10 8.38 32.60 -31.36
CA ALA A 10 7.42 31.66 -30.83
C ALA A 10 8.09 30.61 -29.92
N GLY A 11 9.24 30.09 -30.34
CA GLY A 11 10.03 29.15 -29.52
C GLY A 11 10.47 29.77 -28.20
N ILE A 12 10.99 31.01 -28.22
CA ILE A 12 11.38 31.75 -26.99
C ILE A 12 10.15 31.95 -26.08
N ALA A 13 9.03 32.40 -26.64
CA ALA A 13 7.82 32.62 -25.85
C ALA A 13 7.35 31.32 -25.14
N LEU A 14 7.39 30.19 -25.85
CA LEU A 14 7.05 28.89 -25.27
C LEU A 14 8.02 28.50 -24.16
N ILE A 15 9.32 28.59 -24.38
CA ILE A 15 10.37 28.28 -23.38
C ILE A 15 10.25 29.16 -22.14
N VAL A 16 9.99 30.47 -22.32
CA VAL A 16 9.80 31.40 -21.20
C VAL A 16 8.53 31.07 -20.42
N LEU A 17 7.42 30.76 -21.09
CA LEU A 17 6.19 30.33 -20.45
C LEU A 17 6.39 29.03 -19.65
N GLU A 18 7.08 28.04 -20.22
CA GLU A 18 7.43 26.81 -19.51
C GLU A 18 8.31 27.09 -18.29
N PHE A 19 9.32 27.91 -18.44
CA PHE A 19 10.23 28.29 -17.35
C PHE A 19 9.47 28.99 -16.22
N LEU A 20 8.62 29.97 -16.53
CA LEU A 20 7.81 30.68 -15.55
C LEU A 20 6.80 29.75 -14.85
N HIS A 21 6.15 28.88 -15.62
CA HIS A 21 5.21 27.92 -15.08
C HIS A 21 5.92 26.92 -14.16
N PHE A 22 7.07 26.43 -14.58
CA PHE A 22 7.87 25.48 -13.81
C PHE A 22 8.49 26.12 -12.55
N GLN A 23 8.83 27.40 -12.56
CA GLN A 23 9.30 28.17 -11.39
C GLN A 23 8.24 28.30 -10.29
N ARG A 24 6.95 28.38 -10.67
CA ARG A 24 5.83 28.49 -9.73
C ARG A 24 5.46 27.17 -9.07
N GLN A 25 6.00 26.06 -9.55
CA GLN A 25 5.69 24.73 -9.06
C GLN A 25 6.65 24.30 -7.95
N ARG A 26 6.19 23.32 -7.14
CA ARG A 26 7.00 22.70 -6.09
C ARG A 26 8.17 21.93 -6.74
N LYS A 27 9.39 22.36 -6.47
CA LYS A 27 10.60 21.83 -7.10
C LYS A 27 10.95 20.45 -6.53
N LEU A 28 10.98 19.46 -7.40
CA LEU A 28 11.58 18.17 -7.13
C LEU A 28 13.09 18.31 -7.38
N GLY A 29 13.92 18.17 -6.35
CA GLY A 29 15.38 18.35 -6.46
C GLY A 29 16.12 17.17 -7.11
N ASP A 30 15.45 16.38 -7.96
CA ASP A 30 16.01 15.16 -8.56
C ASP A 30 16.93 15.44 -9.77
N ARG A 31 17.68 14.41 -10.20
CA ARG A 31 18.59 14.51 -11.34
C ARG A 31 17.88 14.78 -12.67
N ARG A 32 16.62 14.32 -12.82
CA ARG A 32 15.83 14.53 -14.05
C ARG A 32 15.43 15.99 -14.18
N THR A 33 15.02 16.61 -13.08
CA THR A 33 14.69 18.04 -13.02
C THR A 33 15.88 18.91 -13.42
N LYS A 34 17.09 18.61 -12.92
CA LYS A 34 18.32 19.32 -13.30
C LYS A 34 18.63 19.17 -14.79
N LEU A 35 18.46 17.96 -15.32
CA LEU A 35 18.68 17.69 -16.75
C LEU A 35 17.66 18.44 -17.61
N PHE A 36 16.39 18.48 -17.19
CA PHE A 36 15.33 19.23 -17.88
C PHE A 36 15.65 20.74 -17.96
N TYR A 37 16.11 21.34 -16.86
CA TYR A 37 16.57 22.74 -16.88
C TYR A 37 17.73 22.94 -17.85
N GLY A 38 18.68 22.01 -17.91
CA GLY A 38 19.79 22.06 -18.86
C GLY A 38 19.29 22.04 -20.31
N MET A 39 18.36 21.17 -20.64
CA MET A 39 17.74 21.06 -21.98
C MET A 39 16.95 22.33 -22.34
N LEU A 40 16.20 22.88 -21.37
CA LEU A 40 15.47 24.14 -21.56
C LEU A 40 16.43 25.30 -21.87
N GLY A 41 17.54 25.41 -21.13
CA GLY A 41 18.58 26.40 -21.36
C GLY A 41 19.24 26.27 -22.74
N ILE A 42 19.56 25.05 -23.18
CA ILE A 42 20.13 24.80 -24.52
C ILE A 42 19.11 25.15 -25.61
N SER A 43 17.84 24.79 -25.46
CA SER A 43 16.78 25.16 -26.40
C SER A 43 16.65 26.70 -26.52
N LEU A 44 16.76 27.41 -25.40
CA LEU A 44 16.76 28.88 -25.40
C LEU A 44 17.97 29.44 -26.13
N ILE A 45 19.17 28.90 -25.92
CA ILE A 45 20.40 29.30 -26.63
C ILE A 45 20.22 29.12 -28.14
N ILE A 46 19.65 28.00 -28.61
CA ILE A 46 19.38 27.75 -30.03
C ILE A 46 18.48 28.86 -30.61
N CYS A 47 17.40 29.21 -29.90
CA CYS A 47 16.45 30.22 -30.36
C CYS A 47 17.08 31.62 -30.39
N VAL A 48 17.75 32.04 -29.30
CA VAL A 48 18.35 33.38 -29.17
C VAL A 48 19.50 33.56 -30.17
N ALA A 49 20.43 32.60 -30.24
CA ALA A 49 21.55 32.65 -31.18
C ALA A 49 21.06 32.62 -32.63
N GLY A 50 19.94 31.86 -32.89
CA GLY A 50 19.28 31.84 -34.18
C GLY A 50 18.72 33.21 -34.60
N ILE A 51 18.01 33.91 -33.67
CA ILE A 51 17.47 35.26 -33.95
C ILE A 51 18.61 36.24 -34.20
N LEU A 52 19.64 36.22 -33.38
CA LEU A 52 20.81 37.11 -33.58
C LEU A 52 21.47 36.87 -34.94
N LEU A 53 21.63 35.60 -35.32
CA LEU A 53 22.20 35.24 -36.62
C LEU A 53 21.32 35.74 -37.79
N THR A 54 20.00 35.50 -37.75
CA THR A 54 19.09 35.93 -38.82
C THR A 54 18.99 37.45 -38.93
N THR A 55 18.91 38.16 -37.79
CA THR A 55 18.84 39.61 -37.72
C THR A 55 20.13 40.23 -38.28
N TRP A 56 21.28 39.68 -37.92
CA TRP A 56 22.57 40.20 -38.42
C TRP A 56 22.77 39.94 -39.91
N ILE A 57 22.39 38.77 -40.42
CA ILE A 57 22.45 38.46 -41.87
C ILE A 57 21.51 39.39 -42.66
N SER A 58 20.28 39.60 -42.18
CA SER A 58 19.26 40.40 -42.91
C SER A 58 19.63 41.89 -42.92
N ASN A 59 20.22 42.40 -41.86
CA ASN A 59 20.59 43.83 -41.77
C ASN A 59 21.99 44.14 -42.31
N LYS A 60 22.74 43.16 -42.85
CA LYS A 60 24.13 43.29 -43.29
C LYS A 60 25.05 43.90 -42.24
N MET A 61 24.70 43.81 -40.95
CA MET A 61 25.43 44.38 -39.81
C MET A 61 26.48 43.45 -39.23
N ALA A 62 26.48 42.18 -39.58
CA ALA A 62 27.41 41.21 -39.01
C ALA A 62 28.77 41.29 -39.70
N GLY A 63 29.79 41.57 -38.92
CA GLY A 63 31.15 41.20 -39.30
C GLY A 63 31.24 39.69 -39.50
N GLU A 64 32.03 39.24 -40.46
CA GLU A 64 32.21 37.84 -40.81
C GLU A 64 32.48 36.93 -39.57
N LEU A 65 33.22 37.44 -38.58
CA LEU A 65 33.57 36.75 -37.36
C LEU A 65 32.36 36.52 -36.45
N GLN A 66 31.47 37.50 -36.29
CA GLN A 66 30.31 37.43 -35.40
C GLN A 66 29.29 36.41 -35.89
N ALA A 67 28.99 36.43 -37.22
CA ALA A 67 28.10 35.45 -37.82
C ALA A 67 28.65 34.02 -37.71
N ARG A 68 29.97 33.86 -37.90
CA ARG A 68 30.63 32.55 -37.71
C ARG A 68 30.48 32.03 -36.28
N ILE A 69 30.71 32.86 -35.26
CA ILE A 69 30.56 32.48 -33.84
C ILE A 69 29.13 32.02 -33.55
N MET A 70 28.10 32.73 -34.02
CA MET A 70 26.69 32.36 -33.78
C MET A 70 26.31 31.05 -34.44
N ILE A 71 26.79 30.82 -35.67
CA ILE A 71 26.57 29.53 -36.36
C ILE A 71 27.14 28.37 -35.55
N HIS A 72 28.35 28.51 -35.00
CA HIS A 72 28.98 27.47 -34.18
C HIS A 72 28.20 27.22 -32.90
N ILE A 73 27.74 28.28 -32.23
CA ILE A 73 26.91 28.17 -31.03
C ILE A 73 25.62 27.37 -31.32
N VAL A 74 24.93 27.70 -32.43
CA VAL A 74 23.69 27.02 -32.82
C VAL A 74 23.93 25.51 -33.06
N TYR A 75 24.94 25.16 -33.87
CA TYR A 75 25.21 23.76 -34.17
C TYR A 75 25.69 22.98 -32.94
N LEU A 76 26.59 23.52 -32.13
CA LEU A 76 27.03 22.86 -30.90
C LEU A 76 25.86 22.63 -29.94
N ALA A 77 24.99 23.62 -29.77
CA ALA A 77 23.80 23.50 -28.93
C ALA A 77 22.84 22.44 -29.46
N GLN A 78 22.61 22.38 -30.79
CA GLN A 78 21.78 21.35 -31.42
C GLN A 78 22.34 19.93 -31.21
N PHE A 79 23.65 19.73 -31.24
CA PHE A 79 24.31 18.45 -30.98
C PHE A 79 24.27 18.03 -29.50
N CYS A 80 24.10 18.96 -28.55
CA CYS A 80 23.93 18.62 -27.15
C CYS A 80 22.59 17.93 -26.83
N LEU A 81 21.51 18.24 -27.58
CA LEU A 81 20.16 17.77 -27.25
C LEU A 81 20.00 16.25 -27.34
N PRO A 82 20.47 15.51 -28.38
CA PRO A 82 20.34 14.06 -28.42
C PRO A 82 21.06 13.39 -27.24
N LEU A 83 22.27 13.83 -26.86
CA LEU A 83 22.96 13.30 -25.67
C LEU A 83 22.15 13.50 -24.37
N MET A 84 21.53 14.65 -24.24
CA MET A 84 20.70 14.94 -23.06
C MET A 84 19.41 14.11 -23.08
N LEU A 85 18.82 13.87 -24.26
CA LEU A 85 17.67 12.96 -24.41
C LEU A 85 18.05 11.52 -24.08
N LEU A 86 19.17 11.02 -24.60
CA LEU A 86 19.69 9.71 -24.21
C LEU A 86 19.85 9.58 -22.70
N ARG A 87 20.45 10.59 -22.06
CA ARG A 87 20.59 10.62 -20.60
C ARG A 87 19.23 10.64 -19.90
N MET A 88 18.21 11.32 -20.44
CA MET A 88 16.84 11.29 -19.92
C MET A 88 16.24 9.89 -20.03
N VAL A 89 16.48 9.18 -21.14
CA VAL A 89 16.08 7.77 -21.31
C VAL A 89 16.74 6.89 -20.24
N CYS A 90 18.06 7.02 -20.04
CA CYS A 90 18.79 6.25 -19.03
C CYS A 90 18.26 6.51 -17.61
N LEU A 91 18.07 7.77 -17.23
CA LEU A 91 17.52 8.15 -15.92
C LEU A 91 16.09 7.64 -15.72
N THR A 92 15.28 7.62 -16.80
CA THR A 92 13.89 7.13 -16.73
C THR A 92 13.82 5.62 -16.65
N ALA A 93 14.74 4.91 -17.31
CA ALA A 93 14.86 3.45 -17.24
C ALA A 93 15.64 2.95 -16.01
N HIS A 94 16.12 3.85 -15.12
CA HIS A 94 16.99 3.53 -13.99
C HIS A 94 18.26 2.76 -14.39
N ILE A 95 18.81 3.07 -15.56
CA ILE A 95 20.04 2.48 -16.09
C ILE A 95 21.22 3.36 -15.69
N PRO A 96 22.30 2.82 -15.11
CA PRO A 96 23.54 3.57 -14.87
C PRO A 96 24.18 3.99 -16.19
N ASP A 97 25.11 4.93 -16.15
CA ASP A 97 25.88 5.39 -17.32
C ASP A 97 26.38 4.17 -18.10
N THR A 98 25.81 4.00 -19.30
CA THR A 98 26.06 2.81 -20.12
C THR A 98 27.28 2.98 -21.00
N LEU A 99 27.84 1.89 -21.49
CA LEU A 99 28.92 1.92 -22.46
C LEU A 99 28.45 2.68 -23.74
N PHE A 100 27.18 2.50 -24.11
CA PHE A 100 26.56 3.19 -25.24
C PHE A 100 26.64 4.72 -25.08
N PHE A 101 26.27 5.27 -23.91
CA PHE A 101 26.38 6.69 -23.62
C PHE A 101 27.82 7.21 -23.75
N LYS A 102 28.80 6.43 -23.29
CA LYS A 102 30.24 6.80 -23.42
C LYS A 102 30.67 6.87 -24.89
N TYR A 103 30.29 5.91 -25.72
CA TYR A 103 30.59 5.92 -27.14
C TYR A 103 29.92 7.11 -27.86
N GLU A 104 28.66 7.38 -27.57
CA GLU A 104 27.93 8.49 -28.14
C GLU A 104 28.57 9.84 -27.76
N ALA A 105 29.00 10.00 -26.52
CA ALA A 105 29.73 11.19 -26.05
C ALA A 105 31.08 11.37 -26.75
N VAL A 106 31.80 10.28 -27.05
CA VAL A 106 33.06 10.35 -27.82
C VAL A 106 32.81 10.82 -29.28
N VAL A 107 31.78 10.22 -29.92
CA VAL A 107 31.40 10.60 -31.28
C VAL A 107 30.92 12.07 -31.32
N TRP A 108 30.11 12.48 -30.30
CA TRP A 108 29.72 13.88 -30.16
C TRP A 108 30.93 14.82 -30.01
N GLY A 109 31.94 14.44 -29.22
CA GLY A 109 33.18 15.20 -29.07
C GLY A 109 33.92 15.36 -30.40
N ALA A 110 34.01 14.32 -31.21
CA ALA A 110 34.60 14.34 -32.53
C ALA A 110 33.82 15.27 -33.48
N CYS A 111 32.49 15.17 -33.52
CA CYS A 111 31.62 16.05 -34.31
C CYS A 111 31.75 17.52 -33.87
N SER A 112 31.82 17.77 -32.58
CA SER A 112 32.00 19.10 -32.02
C SER A 112 33.37 19.70 -32.42
N MET A 113 34.43 18.90 -32.46
CA MET A 113 35.72 19.28 -32.93
C MET A 113 35.69 19.74 -34.41
N VAL A 114 34.99 18.99 -35.27
CA VAL A 114 34.77 19.36 -36.67
C VAL A 114 34.02 20.70 -36.78
N ILE A 115 32.99 20.92 -35.96
CA ILE A 115 32.27 22.19 -35.91
C ILE A 115 33.22 23.33 -35.49
N LEU A 116 34.01 23.14 -34.45
CA LEU A 116 34.97 24.15 -33.96
C LEU A 116 36.10 24.48 -34.98
N MET A 117 36.47 23.53 -35.84
CA MET A 117 37.45 23.75 -36.91
C MET A 117 36.86 24.46 -38.13
N ASN A 118 35.54 24.60 -38.24
CA ASN A 118 34.88 25.20 -39.42
C ASN A 118 35.35 26.62 -39.78
N PRO A 119 35.77 27.52 -38.83
CA PRO A 119 36.29 28.86 -39.18
C PRO A 119 37.48 28.81 -40.15
N TRP A 120 38.31 27.78 -40.03
CA TRP A 120 39.50 27.60 -40.86
C TRP A 120 39.24 26.74 -42.10
N THR A 121 38.40 25.74 -41.95
CA THR A 121 38.19 24.72 -43.02
C THR A 121 37.05 25.07 -43.96
N ARG A 122 36.07 25.91 -43.54
CA ARG A 122 34.84 26.23 -44.31
C ARG A 122 34.03 24.99 -44.70
N TRP A 123 34.18 23.91 -43.97
CA TRP A 123 33.57 22.60 -44.35
C TRP A 123 32.08 22.58 -44.12
N ILE A 124 31.55 23.28 -43.11
CA ILE A 124 30.12 23.22 -42.72
C ILE A 124 29.36 24.40 -43.36
N SER A 125 29.85 25.62 -43.09
CA SER A 125 29.24 26.84 -43.61
C SER A 125 30.23 28.01 -43.55
N TYR A 126 30.09 28.97 -44.47
CA TYR A 126 30.91 30.17 -44.55
C TYR A 126 30.13 31.35 -45.12
N MET A 127 30.53 32.57 -44.78
CA MET A 127 30.00 33.78 -45.41
C MET A 127 30.73 34.02 -46.73
N GLY A 128 29.96 34.14 -47.81
CA GLY A 128 30.49 34.50 -49.10
C GLY A 128 30.81 36.02 -49.20
N THR A 129 31.54 36.39 -50.26
CA THR A 129 31.82 37.82 -50.57
C THR A 129 30.54 38.58 -50.93
N ASP A 130 29.45 37.87 -51.24
CA ASP A 130 28.10 38.41 -51.48
C ASP A 130 27.32 38.72 -50.20
N GLY A 131 27.92 38.49 -49.02
CA GLY A 131 27.27 38.66 -47.74
C GLY A 131 26.18 37.61 -47.43
N ARG A 132 26.18 36.50 -48.19
CA ARG A 132 25.25 35.38 -47.95
C ARG A 132 25.95 34.21 -47.28
N LEU A 133 25.15 33.45 -46.51
CA LEU A 133 25.61 32.21 -45.89
C LEU A 133 25.62 31.10 -46.93
N HIS A 134 26.79 30.53 -47.23
CA HIS A 134 26.97 29.37 -48.09
C HIS A 134 27.17 28.10 -47.29
N VAL A 135 26.66 27.01 -47.80
CA VAL A 135 26.74 25.66 -47.19
C VAL A 135 28.04 25.00 -47.69
N GLY A 136 28.81 24.48 -46.74
CA GLY A 136 30.05 23.75 -47.05
C GLY A 136 29.80 22.28 -47.41
N THR A 137 30.87 21.63 -47.91
CA THR A 137 30.80 20.23 -48.39
C THR A 137 30.46 19.20 -47.34
N PHE A 138 30.77 19.46 -46.05
CA PHE A 138 30.47 18.55 -44.93
C PHE A 138 29.12 18.81 -44.25
N TYR A 139 28.39 19.83 -44.63
CA TYR A 139 27.09 20.16 -44.03
C TYR A 139 26.08 18.99 -44.12
N PRO A 140 25.93 18.26 -45.26
CA PRO A 140 25.04 17.11 -45.31
C PRO A 140 25.41 16.02 -44.30
N PHE A 141 26.69 15.74 -44.08
CA PHE A 141 27.16 14.75 -43.09
C PHE A 141 26.81 15.16 -41.69
N LEU A 142 26.91 16.46 -41.35
CA LEU A 142 26.51 16.98 -40.05
C LEU A 142 25.01 16.81 -39.79
N VAL A 143 24.18 17.11 -40.80
CA VAL A 143 22.72 16.96 -40.71
C VAL A 143 22.32 15.48 -40.54
N TRP A 144 22.85 14.61 -41.42
CA TRP A 144 22.57 13.18 -41.33
C TRP A 144 23.15 12.54 -40.06
N GLY A 145 24.27 13.06 -39.57
CA GLY A 145 24.85 12.70 -38.28
C GLY A 145 23.91 13.00 -37.10
N MET A 146 23.30 14.19 -37.07
CA MET A 146 22.27 14.52 -36.04
C MET A 146 21.06 13.59 -36.13
N VAL A 147 20.56 13.33 -37.31
CA VAL A 147 19.44 12.38 -37.52
C VAL A 147 19.83 10.99 -37.04
N ALA A 148 21.04 10.54 -37.33
CA ALA A 148 21.53 9.24 -36.88
C ALA A 148 21.62 9.13 -35.35
N PHE A 149 22.02 10.21 -34.63
CA PHE A 149 21.99 10.23 -33.15
C PHE A 149 20.56 10.05 -32.61
N TYR A 150 19.59 10.81 -33.12
CA TYR A 150 18.20 10.68 -32.69
C TYR A 150 17.61 9.31 -33.04
N LEU A 151 17.99 8.71 -34.16
CA LEU A 151 17.59 7.34 -34.50
C LEU A 151 18.22 6.31 -33.56
N ALA A 152 19.46 6.50 -33.17
CA ALA A 152 20.12 5.67 -32.16
C ALA A 152 19.41 5.77 -30.79
N ASP A 153 19.05 6.98 -30.37
CA ASP A 153 18.25 7.22 -29.16
C ASP A 153 16.89 6.49 -29.24
N MET A 154 16.23 6.53 -30.41
CA MET A 154 14.96 5.83 -30.62
C MET A 154 15.10 4.31 -30.52
N VAL A 155 16.14 3.73 -31.14
CA VAL A 155 16.44 2.29 -31.05
C VAL A 155 16.75 1.89 -29.61
N PHE A 156 17.55 2.70 -28.92
CA PHE A 156 17.88 2.45 -27.52
C PHE A 156 16.61 2.53 -26.63
N LEU A 157 15.80 3.56 -26.78
CA LEU A 157 14.51 3.68 -26.11
C LEU A 157 13.63 2.47 -26.35
N TRP A 158 13.50 2.03 -27.60
CA TRP A 158 12.69 0.87 -27.95
C TRP A 158 13.18 -0.41 -27.27
N SER A 159 14.50 -0.62 -27.19
CA SER A 159 15.11 -1.76 -26.50
C SER A 159 14.82 -1.76 -24.99
N LYS A 160 14.70 -0.57 -24.37
CA LYS A 160 14.52 -0.40 -22.92
C LYS A 160 13.08 -0.05 -22.49
N ARG A 161 12.14 0.04 -23.42
CA ARG A 161 10.73 0.45 -23.17
C ARG A 161 10.01 -0.35 -22.07
N LYS A 162 10.38 -1.63 -21.87
CA LYS A 162 9.79 -2.48 -20.83
C LYS A 162 10.22 -2.08 -19.41
N MET A 163 11.27 -1.29 -19.26
CA MET A 163 11.81 -0.83 -17.97
C MET A 163 11.19 0.48 -17.51
N MET A 164 10.27 1.07 -18.28
CA MET A 164 9.62 2.37 -17.97
C MET A 164 8.11 2.28 -18.13
N LYS A 165 7.39 3.24 -17.54
CA LYS A 165 5.94 3.36 -17.72
C LYS A 165 5.66 3.66 -19.22
N GLN A 166 4.65 3.03 -19.79
CA GLN A 166 4.29 3.15 -21.22
C GLN A 166 4.14 4.63 -21.66
N ARG A 167 3.51 5.46 -20.81
CA ARG A 167 3.34 6.90 -21.07
C ARG A 167 4.67 7.66 -21.16
N GLN A 168 5.66 7.30 -20.32
CA GLN A 168 6.98 7.93 -20.35
C GLN A 168 7.78 7.53 -21.59
N ALA A 169 7.70 6.24 -21.98
CA ALA A 169 8.35 5.77 -23.20
C ALA A 169 7.74 6.42 -24.46
N ALA A 170 6.41 6.59 -24.50
CA ALA A 170 5.73 7.30 -25.59
C ALA A 170 6.18 8.76 -25.70
N ALA A 171 6.22 9.47 -24.57
CA ALA A 171 6.64 10.88 -24.54
C ALA A 171 8.09 11.09 -25.02
N LEU A 172 9.01 10.20 -24.64
CA LEU A 172 10.39 10.25 -25.12
C LEU A 172 10.47 9.95 -26.63
N ALA A 173 9.66 8.99 -27.12
CA ALA A 173 9.57 8.70 -28.55
C ALA A 173 9.00 9.91 -29.33
N GLU A 174 7.95 10.55 -28.84
CA GLU A 174 7.38 11.77 -29.42
C GLU A 174 8.42 12.91 -29.43
N ALA A 175 9.14 13.12 -28.34
CA ALA A 175 10.19 14.14 -28.22
C ALA A 175 11.30 13.94 -29.28
N ILE A 176 11.80 12.69 -29.43
CA ILE A 176 12.80 12.33 -30.42
C ILE A 176 12.24 12.53 -31.85
N SER A 177 10.99 12.11 -32.10
CA SER A 177 10.34 12.25 -33.41
C SER A 177 10.17 13.72 -33.82
N ILE A 178 9.77 14.60 -32.89
CA ILE A 178 9.64 16.04 -33.12
C ILE A 178 10.98 16.62 -33.58
N MET A 179 12.08 16.24 -32.96
CA MET A 179 13.42 16.73 -33.35
C MET A 179 13.85 16.22 -34.71
N ILE A 180 13.62 14.94 -35.03
CA ILE A 180 13.90 14.38 -36.36
C ILE A 180 13.11 15.14 -37.46
N ILE A 181 11.80 15.33 -37.22
CA ILE A 181 10.91 16.05 -38.14
C ILE A 181 11.42 17.50 -38.33
N GLY A 182 11.79 18.17 -37.23
CA GLY A 182 12.33 19.53 -37.27
C GLY A 182 13.59 19.66 -38.13
N ILE A 183 14.54 18.74 -37.96
CA ILE A 183 15.78 18.70 -38.74
C ILE A 183 15.46 18.43 -40.22
N LEU A 184 14.57 17.53 -40.52
CA LEU A 184 14.16 17.22 -41.92
C LEU A 184 13.45 18.41 -42.56
N LEU A 185 12.50 19.05 -41.88
CA LEU A 185 11.79 20.24 -42.37
C LEU A 185 12.78 21.39 -42.65
N GLN A 186 13.72 21.62 -41.74
CA GLN A 186 14.74 22.64 -41.94
C GLN A 186 15.54 22.43 -43.20
N ASN A 187 15.91 21.19 -43.51
CA ASN A 187 16.79 20.87 -44.64
C ASN A 187 16.05 20.67 -45.96
N VAL A 188 14.91 19.99 -45.95
CA VAL A 188 14.12 19.69 -47.15
C VAL A 188 13.37 20.93 -47.67
N LEU A 189 12.70 21.65 -46.75
CA LEU A 189 11.94 22.86 -47.10
C LEU A 189 12.79 24.14 -47.07
N ARG A 190 14.08 24.01 -46.75
CA ARG A 190 15.00 25.14 -46.57
C ARG A 190 14.48 26.24 -45.63
N LEU A 191 13.68 25.80 -44.65
CA LEU A 191 13.15 26.68 -43.58
C LEU A 191 14.25 26.90 -42.56
N PHE A 192 14.88 28.09 -42.62
CA PHE A 192 16.03 28.40 -41.77
C PHE A 192 15.62 28.39 -40.26
N LEU A 193 16.32 27.62 -39.43
CA LEU A 193 16.24 27.59 -37.97
C LEU A 193 14.92 27.09 -37.35
N VAL A 194 14.13 26.26 -38.03
CA VAL A 194 12.92 25.60 -37.48
C VAL A 194 13.25 24.68 -36.28
N VAL A 195 14.48 24.17 -36.19
CA VAL A 195 14.93 23.30 -35.10
C VAL A 195 14.81 23.97 -33.72
N GLY A 196 14.97 25.29 -33.61
CA GLY A 196 14.74 26.02 -32.34
C GLY A 196 13.29 25.91 -31.86
N PHE A 197 12.34 26.09 -32.77
CA PHE A 197 10.91 25.92 -32.45
C PHE A 197 10.53 24.47 -32.12
N THR A 198 11.06 23.51 -32.87
CA THR A 198 10.80 22.07 -32.56
C THR A 198 11.45 21.64 -31.25
N ALA A 199 12.59 22.23 -30.86
CA ALA A 199 13.18 22.03 -29.55
C ALA A 199 12.26 22.54 -28.42
N ALA A 200 11.63 23.72 -28.61
CA ALA A 200 10.64 24.22 -27.66
C ALA A 200 9.41 23.28 -27.56
N LEU A 201 8.90 22.80 -28.70
CA LEU A 201 7.79 21.81 -28.69
C LEU A 201 8.18 20.50 -28.00
N MET A 202 9.39 20.01 -28.25
CA MET A 202 9.93 18.84 -27.55
C MET A 202 9.91 19.06 -26.02
N MET A 203 10.32 20.23 -25.56
CA MET A 203 10.32 20.56 -24.13
C MET A 203 8.91 20.55 -23.54
N ILE A 204 7.89 21.06 -24.26
CA ILE A 204 6.47 20.99 -23.84
C ILE A 204 6.03 19.54 -23.65
N VAL A 205 6.33 18.64 -24.59
CA VAL A 205 5.98 17.22 -24.46
C VAL A 205 6.63 16.59 -23.25
N LEU A 206 7.93 16.82 -23.03
CA LEU A 206 8.65 16.32 -21.86
C LEU A 206 8.10 16.91 -20.57
N TYR A 207 7.75 18.20 -20.57
CA TYR A 207 7.15 18.86 -19.41
C TYR A 207 5.81 18.22 -19.02
N LEU A 208 4.86 18.17 -19.95
CA LEU A 208 3.51 17.67 -19.70
C LEU A 208 3.46 16.20 -19.27
N THR A 209 4.45 15.40 -19.67
CA THR A 209 4.45 13.95 -19.44
C THR A 209 5.40 13.49 -18.35
N MET A 210 6.58 14.13 -18.23
CA MET A 210 7.65 13.67 -17.33
C MET A 210 7.89 14.59 -16.14
N GLN A 211 7.63 15.89 -16.30
CA GLN A 211 7.85 16.91 -15.26
C GLN A 211 6.54 17.50 -14.72
N ASN A 212 5.39 16.93 -15.13
CA ASN A 212 4.10 17.38 -14.64
C ASN A 212 3.97 17.11 -13.13
N PRO A 213 3.95 18.13 -12.28
CA PRO A 213 3.86 17.94 -10.83
C PRO A 213 2.56 17.27 -10.40
N TYR A 214 1.48 17.40 -11.17
CA TYR A 214 0.23 16.69 -10.92
C TYR A 214 0.38 15.16 -10.96
N ALA A 215 1.46 14.63 -11.56
CA ALA A 215 1.79 13.20 -11.47
C ALA A 215 2.37 12.79 -10.09
N TYR A 216 2.90 13.75 -9.33
CA TYR A 216 3.63 13.52 -8.07
C TYR A 216 2.99 14.18 -6.85
N VAL A 217 1.92 14.96 -7.06
CA VAL A 217 1.21 15.69 -6.02
C VAL A 217 -0.20 15.12 -5.88
N ASP A 218 -0.69 15.01 -4.65
CA ASP A 218 -2.07 14.64 -4.37
C ASP A 218 -2.99 15.81 -4.72
N PHE A 219 -4.03 15.55 -5.51
CA PHE A 219 -4.91 16.59 -6.06
C PHE A 219 -5.67 17.37 -4.96
N VAL A 220 -6.05 16.69 -3.89
CA VAL A 220 -6.84 17.31 -2.80
C VAL A 220 -5.95 18.14 -1.87
N THR A 221 -4.86 17.56 -1.42
CA THR A 221 -4.03 18.11 -0.33
C THR A 221 -2.83 18.90 -0.83
N GLN A 222 -2.50 18.80 -2.10
CA GLN A 222 -1.35 19.48 -2.72
C GLN A 222 0.01 19.14 -2.07
N VAL A 223 0.10 18.05 -1.28
CA VAL A 223 1.37 17.44 -0.84
C VAL A 223 1.77 16.31 -1.78
N LEU A 224 2.95 15.74 -1.61
CA LEU A 224 3.44 14.66 -2.45
C LEU A 224 2.55 13.41 -2.32
N ASN A 225 2.35 12.69 -3.42
CA ASN A 225 1.47 11.52 -3.46
C ASN A 225 2.20 10.19 -3.19
N ALA A 226 1.44 9.10 -3.11
CA ALA A 226 1.95 7.75 -2.84
C ALA A 226 2.91 7.23 -3.93
N ASP A 227 2.67 7.57 -5.20
CA ASP A 227 3.54 7.14 -6.31
C ASP A 227 4.92 7.77 -6.23
N TYR A 228 4.97 9.05 -5.83
CA TYR A 228 6.25 9.73 -5.64
C TYR A 228 6.96 9.27 -4.37
N TYR A 229 6.22 8.97 -3.28
CA TYR A 229 6.78 8.37 -2.09
C TYR A 229 7.49 7.06 -2.41
N ARG A 230 6.84 6.18 -3.17
CA ARG A 230 7.43 4.90 -3.58
C ARG A 230 8.75 5.11 -4.36
N TYR A 231 8.71 5.96 -5.38
CA TYR A 231 9.91 6.29 -6.16
C TYR A 231 11.03 6.84 -5.28
N TRP A 232 10.69 7.78 -4.39
CA TRP A 232 11.64 8.49 -3.54
C TRP A 232 12.32 7.54 -2.54
N ILE A 233 11.57 6.67 -1.86
CA ILE A 233 12.13 5.74 -0.87
C ILE A 233 12.98 4.64 -1.53
N GLU A 234 12.57 4.12 -2.69
CA GLU A 234 13.35 3.14 -3.46
C GLU A 234 14.70 3.75 -3.92
N GLU A 235 14.72 5.04 -4.29
CA GLU A 235 15.96 5.74 -4.64
C GLU A 235 16.88 5.90 -3.42
N LYS A 236 16.33 6.28 -2.27
CA LYS A 236 17.06 6.40 -1.00
C LYS A 236 17.72 5.07 -0.60
N PHE A 237 16.96 4.00 -0.64
CA PHE A 237 17.47 2.67 -0.33
C PHE A 237 18.54 2.19 -1.31
N LYS A 238 18.38 2.47 -2.61
CA LYS A 238 19.39 2.16 -3.62
C LYS A 238 20.73 2.87 -3.34
N ASN A 239 20.65 4.08 -2.81
CA ASN A 239 21.84 4.87 -2.44
C ASN A 239 22.36 4.51 -1.02
N LYS A 240 21.74 3.54 -0.32
CA LYS A 240 22.05 3.16 1.07
C LYS A 240 22.00 4.37 2.04
N GLU A 241 21.10 5.30 1.76
CA GLU A 241 20.91 6.46 2.64
C GLU A 241 20.06 6.04 3.84
N ASP A 242 20.51 6.43 5.03
CA ASP A 242 19.74 6.22 6.25
C ASP A 242 18.55 7.18 6.30
N VAL A 243 17.38 6.70 6.64
CA VAL A 243 16.12 7.44 6.53
C VAL A 243 15.35 7.37 7.85
N PHE A 244 14.95 8.53 8.34
CA PHE A 244 14.10 8.71 9.52
C PHE A 244 12.70 9.10 9.06
N MET A 245 11.68 8.37 9.50
CA MET A 245 10.30 8.52 9.02
C MET A 245 9.30 8.59 10.16
N LEU A 246 8.28 9.42 9.99
CA LEU A 246 7.07 9.46 10.81
C LEU A 246 5.87 9.14 9.93
N CYS A 247 5.12 8.10 10.28
CA CYS A 247 3.86 7.76 9.64
C CYS A 247 2.71 8.19 10.54
N LEU A 248 1.87 9.10 10.06
CA LEU A 248 0.73 9.65 10.76
C LEU A 248 -0.56 9.09 10.19
N LYS A 249 -1.41 8.52 11.03
CA LYS A 249 -2.77 8.11 10.66
C LYS A 249 -3.79 8.94 11.43
N LEU A 250 -4.69 9.58 10.71
CA LEU A 250 -5.86 10.28 11.27
C LEU A 250 -6.95 9.25 11.56
N THR A 251 -7.39 9.14 12.81
CA THR A 251 -8.27 8.02 13.23
C THR A 251 -9.77 8.34 13.14
N ASP A 252 -10.17 9.61 13.03
CA ASP A 252 -11.58 10.03 13.14
C ASP A 252 -12.11 10.73 11.88
N LEU A 253 -11.46 10.51 10.71
CA LEU A 253 -11.88 11.15 9.45
C LEU A 253 -13.27 10.72 8.99
N GLU A 254 -13.71 9.49 9.25
CA GLU A 254 -15.04 9.02 8.91
C GLU A 254 -16.12 9.77 9.69
N ARG A 255 -15.89 10.03 10.98
CA ARG A 255 -16.80 10.85 11.79
C ARG A 255 -16.87 12.28 11.27
N ILE A 256 -15.71 12.87 10.93
CA ILE A 256 -15.66 14.22 10.34
C ILE A 256 -16.45 14.25 9.01
N ARG A 257 -16.36 13.19 8.21
CA ARG A 257 -17.12 13.03 6.97
C ARG A 257 -18.63 12.93 7.21
N MET A 258 -19.05 12.12 8.17
CA MET A 258 -20.47 11.97 8.51
C MET A 258 -21.09 13.28 9.03
N GLU A 259 -20.34 14.06 9.81
CA GLU A 259 -20.80 15.32 10.37
C GLU A 259 -20.83 16.48 9.34
N ASN A 260 -19.96 16.49 8.33
CA ASN A 260 -19.75 17.65 7.44
C ASN A 260 -19.89 17.34 5.95
N GLY A 261 -20.20 16.10 5.57
CA GLY A 261 -20.37 15.67 4.17
C GLY A 261 -19.08 15.47 3.37
N THR A 262 -17.92 16.02 3.78
CA THR A 262 -16.62 15.82 3.11
C THR A 262 -15.47 15.79 4.11
N ASP A 263 -14.52 14.89 3.88
CA ASP A 263 -13.25 14.80 4.60
C ASP A 263 -12.10 15.56 3.88
N GLN A 264 -12.40 16.14 2.72
CA GLN A 264 -11.39 16.79 1.88
C GLN A 264 -10.80 18.05 2.52
N GLU A 265 -11.64 18.88 3.14
CA GLU A 265 -11.19 20.10 3.80
C GLU A 265 -10.32 19.80 5.03
N ALA A 266 -10.71 18.80 5.81
CA ALA A 266 -9.90 18.32 6.94
C ALA A 266 -8.53 17.83 6.46
N SER A 267 -8.51 17.00 5.41
CA SER A 267 -7.28 16.48 4.82
C SER A 267 -6.39 17.60 4.28
N LYS A 268 -6.94 18.60 3.63
CA LYS A 268 -6.23 19.78 3.10
C LYS A 268 -5.62 20.62 4.22
N THR A 269 -6.41 20.96 5.25
CA THR A 269 -5.95 21.75 6.39
C THR A 269 -4.83 21.05 7.15
N VAL A 270 -4.95 19.75 7.40
CA VAL A 270 -3.91 18.96 8.04
C VAL A 270 -2.64 18.90 7.18
N ALA A 271 -2.78 18.64 5.88
CA ALA A 271 -1.64 18.56 4.96
C ALA A 271 -0.87 19.88 4.88
N GLU A 272 -1.56 21.02 4.84
CA GLU A 272 -0.96 22.36 4.82
C GLU A 272 -0.16 22.62 6.09
N LYS A 273 -0.72 22.32 7.26
CA LYS A 273 -0.03 22.47 8.53
C LYS A 273 1.18 21.53 8.64
N LEU A 274 1.07 20.28 8.22
CA LEU A 274 2.18 19.34 8.17
C LEU A 274 3.30 19.81 7.24
N TRP A 275 2.94 20.34 6.08
CA TRP A 275 3.88 20.90 5.13
C TRP A 275 4.71 22.04 5.72
N ASN A 276 4.06 22.92 6.47
CA ASN A 276 4.71 24.10 7.06
C ASN A 276 5.70 23.75 8.19
N ILE A 277 5.43 22.67 8.94
CA ILE A 277 6.31 22.26 10.05
C ILE A 277 7.41 21.28 9.64
N THR A 278 7.28 20.60 8.46
CA THR A 278 8.21 19.57 8.04
C THR A 278 9.44 20.16 7.34
N PRO A 279 10.67 19.86 7.79
CA PRO A 279 11.88 20.30 7.14
C PRO A 279 11.95 19.83 5.68
N GLY A 280 12.32 20.75 4.77
CA GLY A 280 12.41 20.44 3.34
C GLY A 280 11.09 20.03 2.68
N HIS A 281 9.96 20.22 3.38
CA HIS A 281 8.61 19.95 2.89
C HIS A 281 8.40 18.51 2.38
N ALA A 282 9.08 17.53 2.97
CA ALA A 282 8.98 16.11 2.58
C ALA A 282 7.76 15.45 3.22
N VAL A 283 6.58 15.86 2.81
CA VAL A 283 5.27 15.33 3.26
C VAL A 283 4.61 14.56 2.13
N PHE A 284 4.27 13.30 2.39
CA PHE A 284 3.67 12.38 1.42
C PHE A 284 2.31 11.90 1.94
N ARG A 285 1.27 12.03 1.13
CA ARG A 285 -0.03 11.39 1.39
C ARG A 285 -0.06 10.03 0.71
N VAL A 286 0.01 8.97 1.52
CA VAL A 286 0.06 7.59 1.01
C VAL A 286 -1.30 6.91 0.97
N ARG A 287 -2.25 7.38 1.79
CA ARG A 287 -3.68 7.03 1.79
C ARG A 287 -4.52 8.25 2.13
N HIS A 288 -5.85 8.13 2.03
CA HIS A 288 -6.78 9.22 2.36
C HIS A 288 -6.60 9.77 3.79
N ASP A 289 -6.20 8.91 4.73
CA ASP A 289 -6.04 9.16 6.16
C ASP A 289 -4.58 9.12 6.65
N THR A 290 -3.62 8.80 5.76
CA THR A 290 -2.26 8.46 6.18
C THR A 290 -1.22 9.33 5.46
N TYR A 291 -0.33 9.95 6.26
CA TYR A 291 0.78 10.78 5.81
C TYR A 291 2.11 10.20 6.26
N ILE A 292 3.15 10.34 5.43
CA ILE A 292 4.54 10.01 5.79
C ILE A 292 5.38 11.26 5.68
N LEU A 293 6.20 11.50 6.69
CA LEU A 293 7.12 12.63 6.77
C LEU A 293 8.55 12.12 6.93
N PHE A 294 9.50 12.87 6.37
CA PHE A 294 10.91 12.55 6.39
C PHE A 294 11.74 13.60 7.09
N THR A 295 12.80 13.13 7.73
CA THR A 295 13.87 13.98 8.27
C THR A 295 15.23 13.39 7.90
N LYS A 296 16.27 14.23 7.91
CA LYS A 296 17.61 13.82 7.49
C LYS A 296 18.43 13.17 8.59
N ASN A 297 18.12 13.50 9.83
CA ASN A 297 18.86 13.04 11.01
C ASN A 297 17.95 12.96 12.23
N GLN A 298 18.45 12.35 13.29
CA GLN A 298 17.72 12.08 14.53
C GLN A 298 17.32 13.40 15.25
N GLU A 299 18.12 14.44 15.16
CA GLU A 299 17.79 15.72 15.82
C GLU A 299 16.59 16.40 15.17
N GLU A 300 16.56 16.46 13.82
CA GLU A 300 15.41 16.96 13.05
C GLU A 300 14.17 16.10 13.32
N HIS A 301 14.35 14.79 13.44
CA HIS A 301 13.29 13.83 13.71
C HIS A 301 12.60 14.12 15.05
N ARG A 302 13.35 14.21 16.12
CA ARG A 302 12.82 14.57 17.47
C ARG A 302 12.12 15.92 17.47
N LYS A 303 12.73 16.95 16.85
CA LYS A 303 12.12 18.28 16.73
C LYS A 303 10.80 18.24 15.95
N LEU A 304 10.73 17.45 14.88
CA LEU A 304 9.52 17.30 14.10
C LEU A 304 8.42 16.58 14.92
N LEU A 305 8.74 15.51 15.64
CA LEU A 305 7.81 14.79 16.48
C LEU A 305 7.18 15.71 17.54
N GLU A 306 7.99 16.54 18.23
CA GLU A 306 7.49 17.51 19.21
C GLU A 306 6.58 18.57 18.54
N ARG A 307 6.90 19.02 17.35
CA ARG A 307 6.04 19.96 16.58
C ARG A 307 4.70 19.30 16.21
N ILE A 308 4.70 18.05 15.82
CA ILE A 308 3.50 17.27 15.49
C ILE A 308 2.64 17.11 16.74
N LYS A 309 3.25 16.71 17.88
CA LYS A 309 2.55 16.59 19.14
C LYS A 309 1.87 17.90 19.55
N LYS A 310 2.59 19.03 19.47
CA LYS A 310 2.04 20.36 19.73
C LYS A 310 0.92 20.72 18.74
N LEU A 311 1.08 20.40 17.46
CA LEU A 311 0.08 20.68 16.43
C LEU A 311 -1.24 19.95 16.70
N PHE A 312 -1.18 18.65 17.01
CA PHE A 312 -2.37 17.82 17.24
C PHE A 312 -2.93 17.89 18.67
N SER A 313 -2.27 18.62 19.59
CA SER A 313 -2.84 19.00 20.88
C SER A 313 -3.76 20.23 20.79
N THR A 314 -3.77 20.93 19.65
CA THR A 314 -4.62 22.08 19.36
C THR A 314 -5.77 21.72 18.43
N GLU A 315 -6.82 22.52 18.47
CA GLU A 315 -7.94 22.34 17.53
C GLU A 315 -7.61 22.87 16.14
N PHE A 316 -8.21 22.25 15.14
CA PHE A 316 -8.13 22.64 13.74
C PHE A 316 -9.40 23.37 13.34
N VAL A 317 -9.28 24.44 12.56
CA VAL A 317 -10.45 25.08 11.93
C VAL A 317 -10.75 24.32 10.65
N ILE A 318 -11.88 23.60 10.63
CA ILE A 318 -12.36 22.83 9.48
C ILE A 318 -13.77 23.31 9.17
N ASN A 319 -13.99 23.83 7.96
CA ASN A 319 -15.26 24.43 7.54
C ASN A 319 -15.79 25.51 8.53
N GLY A 320 -14.88 26.31 9.10
CA GLY A 320 -15.22 27.36 10.06
C GLY A 320 -15.50 26.89 11.50
N HIS A 321 -15.39 25.59 11.78
CA HIS A 321 -15.59 25.01 13.11
C HIS A 321 -14.28 24.51 13.70
N LEU A 322 -14.10 24.70 15.02
CA LEU A 322 -12.99 24.14 15.77
C LEU A 322 -13.20 22.64 16.00
N LYS A 323 -12.26 21.80 15.60
CA LYS A 323 -12.32 20.34 15.74
C LYS A 323 -11.00 19.74 16.16
N HIS A 324 -11.07 18.77 17.03
CA HIS A 324 -9.93 17.89 17.32
C HIS A 324 -9.77 16.86 16.22
N CYS A 325 -8.50 16.68 15.75
CA CYS A 325 -8.12 15.63 14.82
C CYS A 325 -7.25 14.61 15.56
N PRO A 326 -7.81 13.51 16.06
CA PRO A 326 -7.01 12.47 16.72
C PRO A 326 -6.04 11.84 15.72
N VAL A 327 -4.81 11.58 16.17
CA VAL A 327 -3.74 11.06 15.32
C VAL A 327 -2.93 10.00 16.04
N VAL A 328 -2.60 8.93 15.34
CA VAL A 328 -1.60 7.94 15.73
C VAL A 328 -0.36 8.15 14.88
N VAL A 329 0.77 8.27 15.53
CA VAL A 329 2.09 8.44 14.89
C VAL A 329 2.91 7.18 15.13
N ALA A 330 3.38 6.55 14.05
CA ALA A 330 4.38 5.50 14.10
C ALA A 330 5.73 6.06 13.70
N GLU A 331 6.71 5.88 14.55
CA GLU A 331 8.08 6.35 14.38
C GLU A 331 8.97 5.23 13.87
N MET A 332 9.79 5.51 12.87
CA MET A 332 10.78 4.58 12.33
C MET A 332 12.11 5.29 12.11
N GLU A 333 13.08 4.93 12.91
CA GLU A 333 14.47 5.27 12.69
C GLU A 333 15.16 4.14 11.90
N HIS A 334 16.15 4.47 11.09
CA HIS A 334 16.96 3.50 10.35
C HIS A 334 16.17 2.53 9.45
N ALA A 335 15.25 3.07 8.66
CA ALA A 335 14.32 2.29 7.83
C ALA A 335 15.01 1.32 6.85
N GLU A 336 16.18 1.66 6.33
CA GLU A 336 16.93 0.79 5.42
C GLU A 336 17.35 -0.52 6.10
N ARG A 337 17.81 -0.44 7.36
CA ARG A 337 18.24 -1.61 8.16
C ARG A 337 17.06 -2.50 8.55
N ILE A 338 15.91 -1.90 8.86
CA ILE A 338 14.72 -2.62 9.34
C ILE A 338 14.02 -3.34 8.19
N CYS A 339 13.87 -2.66 7.06
CA CYS A 339 13.04 -3.09 5.93
C CYS A 339 13.85 -3.60 4.74
N HIS A 340 15.18 -3.78 4.89
CA HIS A 340 16.07 -4.31 3.86
C HIS A 340 15.90 -3.64 2.48
N GLY A 341 15.69 -2.34 2.46
CA GLY A 341 15.54 -1.55 1.25
C GLY A 341 14.26 -1.80 0.45
N ASN A 342 13.21 -2.38 1.04
CA ASN A 342 11.98 -2.72 0.33
C ASN A 342 10.81 -1.81 0.74
N TYR A 343 10.25 -1.07 -0.23
CA TYR A 343 9.08 -0.20 -0.03
C TYR A 343 7.88 -0.93 0.61
N ASN A 344 7.55 -2.14 0.12
CA ASN A 344 6.39 -2.88 0.63
C ASN A 344 6.59 -3.28 2.10
N GLU A 345 7.82 -3.62 2.49
CA GLU A 345 8.14 -3.94 3.89
C GLU A 345 7.99 -2.70 4.79
N VAL A 346 8.41 -1.52 4.33
CA VAL A 346 8.18 -0.25 5.05
C VAL A 346 6.68 -0.03 5.31
N MET A 347 5.86 -0.15 4.26
CA MET A 347 4.41 0.07 4.37
C MET A 347 3.72 -0.99 5.23
N ASN A 348 4.15 -2.24 5.16
CA ASN A 348 3.62 -3.33 5.99
C ASN A 348 4.01 -3.13 7.45
N TYR A 349 5.25 -2.70 7.71
CA TYR A 349 5.71 -2.46 9.07
C TYR A 349 5.00 -1.25 9.69
N PHE A 350 4.83 -0.15 8.98
CA PHE A 350 4.01 0.97 9.47
C PHE A 350 2.57 0.54 9.77
N ARG A 351 1.96 -0.26 8.91
CA ARG A 351 0.61 -0.79 9.16
C ARG A 351 0.57 -1.63 10.43
N PHE A 352 1.58 -2.48 10.65
CA PHE A 352 1.70 -3.28 11.86
C PHE A 352 1.83 -2.39 13.10
N LEU A 353 2.73 -1.38 13.09
CA LEU A 353 2.92 -0.46 14.21
C LEU A 353 1.62 0.29 14.54
N LEU A 354 0.95 0.84 13.55
CA LEU A 354 -0.32 1.56 13.73
C LEU A 354 -1.44 0.67 14.31
N GLN A 355 -1.40 -0.63 14.09
CA GLN A 355 -2.36 -1.60 14.66
C GLN A 355 -2.05 -1.97 16.11
N GLN A 356 -0.85 -1.69 16.64
CA GLN A 356 -0.51 -1.95 18.04
C GLN A 356 -1.06 -0.88 19.00
N VAL A 357 -1.59 0.21 18.47
CA VAL A 357 -2.11 1.32 19.26
C VAL A 357 -3.63 1.19 19.33
N GLU A 358 -4.16 1.12 20.54
CA GLU A 358 -5.61 1.22 20.77
C GLU A 358 -6.11 2.61 20.36
N GLU A 359 -7.26 2.68 19.72
CA GLU A 359 -7.87 3.96 19.31
C GLU A 359 -8.35 4.76 20.52
N LYS A 360 -7.46 5.56 21.09
CA LYS A 360 -7.76 6.54 22.17
C LYS A 360 -7.93 7.93 21.58
N LYS A 361 -8.70 8.78 22.22
CA LYS A 361 -8.83 10.20 21.84
C LYS A 361 -7.50 10.94 22.02
N GLY A 362 -7.07 11.71 21.03
CA GLY A 362 -5.91 12.60 21.08
C GLY A 362 -4.69 12.15 20.29
N PHE A 363 -3.53 12.63 20.70
CA PHE A 363 -2.24 12.29 20.10
C PHE A 363 -1.67 11.02 20.74
N GLN A 364 -1.30 10.06 19.90
CA GLN A 364 -0.62 8.83 20.34
C GLN A 364 0.61 8.61 19.48
N CYS A 365 1.69 8.12 20.08
CA CYS A 365 2.93 7.81 19.39
C CYS A 365 3.39 6.41 19.75
N ILE A 366 3.84 5.64 18.77
CA ILE A 366 4.47 4.33 18.93
C ILE A 366 5.86 4.35 18.31
N GLU A 367 6.86 4.07 19.15
CA GLU A 367 8.25 3.95 18.73
C GLU A 367 8.54 2.54 18.18
N CYS A 368 9.40 2.46 17.19
CA CYS A 368 9.91 1.20 16.67
C CYS A 368 10.94 0.60 17.64
N SER A 369 10.48 -0.26 18.55
CA SER A 369 11.36 -1.01 19.47
C SER A 369 11.85 -2.33 18.87
N ASP A 370 12.96 -2.86 19.40
CA ASP A 370 13.47 -4.19 19.03
C ASP A 370 12.44 -5.30 19.28
N GLU A 371 11.62 -5.15 20.32
CA GLU A 371 10.55 -6.09 20.66
C GLU A 371 9.47 -6.10 19.57
N LEU A 372 9.01 -4.92 19.13
CA LEU A 372 8.04 -4.79 18.03
C LEU A 372 8.59 -5.29 16.70
N GLN A 373 9.89 -5.10 16.45
CA GLN A 373 10.54 -5.65 15.26
C GLN A 373 10.55 -7.17 15.29
N LYS A 374 10.88 -7.79 16.44
CA LYS A 374 10.84 -9.25 16.61
C LYS A 374 9.42 -9.78 16.44
N LYS A 375 8.42 -9.12 17.03
CA LYS A 375 7.00 -9.46 16.90
C LYS A 375 6.55 -9.38 15.45
N TYR A 376 6.89 -8.32 14.72
CA TYR A 376 6.58 -8.16 13.31
C TYR A 376 7.19 -9.30 12.46
N LYS A 377 8.49 -9.58 12.65
CA LYS A 377 9.16 -10.67 11.94
C LYS A 377 8.53 -12.03 12.23
N TYR A 378 8.16 -12.26 13.50
CA TYR A 378 7.46 -13.47 13.89
C TYR A 378 6.09 -13.59 13.18
N GLU A 379 5.25 -12.54 13.23
CA GLU A 379 3.95 -12.55 12.56
C GLU A 379 4.06 -12.72 11.04
N ARG A 380 5.08 -12.12 10.41
CA ARG A 380 5.36 -12.30 8.97
C ARG A 380 5.74 -13.74 8.63
N ASN A 381 6.59 -14.37 9.43
CA ASN A 381 6.94 -15.77 9.24
C ASN A 381 5.72 -16.68 9.39
N VAL A 382 4.87 -16.41 10.38
CA VAL A 382 3.62 -17.13 10.59
C VAL A 382 2.67 -16.93 9.41
N GLU A 383 2.50 -15.69 8.91
CA GLU A 383 1.66 -15.37 7.76
C GLU A 383 2.07 -16.16 6.50
N GLN A 384 3.36 -16.22 6.22
CA GLN A 384 3.88 -17.02 5.10
C GLN A 384 3.65 -18.51 5.30
N TYR A 385 3.80 -19.00 6.53
CA TYR A 385 3.60 -20.40 6.84
C TYR A 385 2.14 -20.83 6.79
N ILE A 386 1.20 -19.95 7.16
CA ILE A 386 -0.25 -20.23 7.04
C ILE A 386 -0.61 -20.58 5.60
N ARG A 387 -0.12 -19.80 4.61
CA ARG A 387 -0.39 -20.11 3.20
C ARG A 387 0.13 -21.48 2.81
N PHE A 388 1.38 -21.78 3.16
CA PHE A 388 1.97 -23.10 2.96
C PHE A 388 1.17 -24.20 3.66
N ALA A 389 0.75 -23.97 4.91
CA ALA A 389 -0.02 -24.94 5.69
C ALA A 389 -1.40 -25.22 5.09
N LEU A 390 -2.05 -24.24 4.47
CA LEU A 390 -3.30 -24.44 3.73
C LEU A 390 -3.05 -25.27 2.46
N ASP A 391 -2.06 -24.91 1.64
CA ASP A 391 -1.74 -25.62 0.40
C ASP A 391 -1.43 -27.10 0.63
N TYR A 392 -0.78 -27.43 1.77
CA TYR A 392 -0.41 -28.80 2.15
C TYR A 392 -1.30 -29.43 3.22
N ASN A 393 -2.40 -28.78 3.61
CA ASN A 393 -3.38 -29.28 4.60
C ASN A 393 -2.75 -29.68 5.96
N LEU A 394 -1.83 -28.84 6.47
CA LEU A 394 -1.05 -29.11 7.69
C LEU A 394 -1.75 -28.71 8.99
N PHE A 395 -2.89 -28.02 8.93
CA PHE A 395 -3.68 -27.72 10.12
C PHE A 395 -4.22 -29.01 10.75
N GLU A 396 -4.12 -29.12 12.07
CA GLU A 396 -4.72 -30.18 12.84
C GLU A 396 -6.05 -29.74 13.44
N VAL A 397 -6.91 -30.71 13.76
CA VAL A 397 -8.14 -30.51 14.52
C VAL A 397 -8.01 -31.28 15.83
N TRP A 398 -8.03 -30.55 16.92
CA TRP A 398 -8.09 -31.09 18.27
C TRP A 398 -9.52 -30.94 18.78
N TYR A 399 -9.89 -31.73 19.80
CA TYR A 399 -11.24 -31.71 20.33
C TYR A 399 -11.19 -31.51 21.85
N GLN A 400 -12.13 -30.71 22.37
CA GLN A 400 -12.38 -30.59 23.81
C GLN A 400 -13.78 -31.05 24.14
N LEU A 401 -13.86 -31.97 25.09
CA LEU A 401 -15.12 -32.58 25.50
C LEU A 401 -15.95 -31.67 26.40
N VAL A 402 -17.26 -31.68 26.22
CA VAL A 402 -18.26 -30.97 27.02
C VAL A 402 -19.05 -31.98 27.83
N TYR A 403 -19.07 -31.82 29.14
CA TYR A 403 -19.69 -32.72 30.10
C TYR A 403 -21.09 -32.24 30.50
N SER A 404 -22.11 -33.10 30.43
CA SER A 404 -23.45 -32.81 30.94
C SER A 404 -23.56 -33.14 32.41
N LEU A 405 -23.98 -32.16 33.22
CA LEU A 405 -24.19 -32.35 34.65
C LEU A 405 -25.43 -33.24 34.95
N SER A 406 -26.45 -33.15 34.12
CA SER A 406 -27.67 -33.96 34.29
C SER A 406 -27.49 -35.40 33.83
N GLU A 407 -26.84 -35.63 32.66
CA GLU A 407 -26.62 -36.96 32.08
C GLU A 407 -25.38 -37.66 32.66
N LYS A 408 -24.51 -36.92 33.34
CA LYS A 408 -23.24 -37.38 33.94
C LYS A 408 -22.33 -38.11 32.94
N ARG A 409 -22.30 -37.61 31.69
CA ARG A 409 -21.46 -38.10 30.60
C ARG A 409 -21.03 -36.99 29.69
N PHE A 410 -20.08 -37.27 28.82
CA PHE A 410 -19.72 -36.34 27.74
C PHE A 410 -20.80 -36.39 26.65
N VAL A 411 -21.35 -35.24 26.29
CA VAL A 411 -22.48 -35.11 25.35
C VAL A 411 -22.13 -34.36 24.06
N SER A 412 -21.10 -33.52 24.08
CA SER A 412 -20.63 -32.83 22.88
C SER A 412 -19.13 -32.60 22.95
N MET A 413 -18.56 -32.08 21.88
CA MET A 413 -17.14 -31.69 21.81
C MET A 413 -16.95 -30.45 20.93
N GLU A 414 -16.01 -29.62 21.28
CA GLU A 414 -15.61 -28.46 20.48
C GLU A 414 -14.38 -28.80 19.62
N ALA A 415 -14.46 -28.51 18.32
CA ALA A 415 -13.39 -28.71 17.36
C ALA A 415 -12.50 -27.44 17.27
N LEU A 416 -11.25 -27.59 17.60
CA LEU A 416 -10.29 -26.51 17.76
C LEU A 416 -9.12 -26.68 16.79
N SER A 417 -8.95 -25.76 15.84
CA SER A 417 -7.80 -25.75 14.92
C SER A 417 -6.48 -25.58 15.66
N ARG A 418 -5.46 -26.32 15.21
CA ARG A 418 -4.08 -26.22 15.70
C ARG A 418 -3.12 -26.15 14.52
N LEU A 419 -2.05 -25.38 14.71
CA LEU A 419 -1.00 -25.24 13.70
C LEU A 419 0.37 -25.36 14.36
N TYR A 420 1.15 -26.36 13.93
CA TYR A 420 2.52 -26.56 14.37
C TYR A 420 3.51 -26.17 13.29
N HIS A 421 4.48 -25.31 13.64
CA HIS A 421 5.57 -24.93 12.76
C HIS A 421 6.87 -25.60 13.22
N PRO A 422 7.67 -26.27 12.32
CA PRO A 422 8.85 -27.03 12.73
C PRO A 422 9.91 -26.24 13.51
N LYS A 423 10.02 -24.93 13.26
CA LYS A 423 11.01 -24.06 13.94
C LYS A 423 10.40 -23.17 15.03
N LEU A 424 9.12 -22.83 14.95
CA LEU A 424 8.46 -21.90 15.88
C LEU A 424 7.62 -22.62 16.95
N GLY A 425 7.43 -23.94 16.81
CA GLY A 425 6.53 -24.70 17.69
C GLY A 425 5.05 -24.46 17.39
N TRP A 426 4.19 -24.65 18.39
CA TRP A 426 2.76 -24.40 18.30
C TRP A 426 2.46 -22.90 18.13
N ILE A 427 1.71 -22.56 17.07
CA ILE A 427 1.28 -21.19 16.79
C ILE A 427 -0.04 -20.92 17.50
N SER A 428 -0.16 -19.78 18.17
CA SER A 428 -1.39 -19.38 18.84
C SER A 428 -2.58 -19.34 17.87
N PRO A 429 -3.74 -19.96 18.20
CA PRO A 429 -4.96 -19.87 17.41
C PRO A 429 -5.39 -18.43 17.12
N GLU A 430 -5.37 -17.55 18.11
CA GLU A 430 -5.70 -16.14 17.94
C GLU A 430 -4.86 -15.48 16.82
N LEU A 431 -3.56 -15.78 16.77
CA LEU A 431 -2.66 -15.20 15.78
C LEU A 431 -2.98 -15.71 14.37
N PHE A 432 -3.04 -17.04 14.17
CA PHE A 432 -3.26 -17.56 12.82
C PHE A 432 -4.69 -17.31 12.32
N ILE A 433 -5.70 -17.28 13.18
CA ILE A 433 -7.08 -16.91 12.81
C ILE A 433 -7.12 -15.43 12.40
N ARG A 434 -6.55 -14.52 13.19
CA ARG A 434 -6.46 -13.08 12.87
C ARG A 434 -5.76 -12.84 11.52
N LEU A 435 -4.63 -13.52 11.26
CA LEU A 435 -3.91 -13.41 10.01
C LEU A 435 -4.68 -14.04 8.83
N SER A 436 -5.41 -15.14 9.07
CA SER A 436 -6.27 -15.79 8.06
C SER A 436 -7.46 -14.89 7.70
N MET A 437 -8.08 -14.23 8.68
CA MET A 437 -9.15 -13.25 8.44
C MET A 437 -8.66 -12.05 7.62
N LYS A 438 -7.47 -11.53 7.94
CA LYS A 438 -6.86 -10.40 7.24
C LYS A 438 -6.61 -10.67 5.75
N ASN A 439 -6.28 -11.93 5.41
CA ASN A 439 -5.90 -12.35 4.06
C ASN A 439 -7.00 -13.15 3.32
N ASP A 440 -8.22 -13.19 3.82
CA ASP A 440 -9.34 -14.01 3.28
C ASP A 440 -9.10 -15.54 3.28
N TRP A 441 -8.08 -16.02 3.98
CA TRP A 441 -7.76 -17.44 4.08
C TRP A 441 -8.66 -18.21 5.06
N ILE A 442 -9.41 -17.50 5.88
CA ILE A 442 -10.33 -18.09 6.86
C ILE A 442 -11.36 -19.04 6.20
N PHE A 443 -11.82 -18.69 4.99
CA PHE A 443 -12.76 -19.51 4.23
C PHE A 443 -12.18 -20.86 3.80
N GLU A 444 -10.90 -20.90 3.47
CA GLU A 444 -10.17 -22.11 3.09
C GLU A 444 -9.84 -22.95 4.32
N LEU A 445 -9.41 -22.31 5.40
CA LEU A 445 -9.14 -22.95 6.69
C LEU A 445 -10.37 -23.69 7.21
N MET A 446 -11.52 -23.04 7.26
CA MET A 446 -12.76 -23.65 7.72
C MET A 446 -13.17 -24.88 6.88
N LYS A 447 -13.05 -24.80 5.55
CA LYS A 447 -13.32 -25.95 4.67
C LYS A 447 -12.42 -27.14 4.99
N HIS A 448 -11.11 -26.91 5.17
CA HIS A 448 -10.17 -27.96 5.54
C HIS A 448 -10.50 -28.57 6.91
N GLN A 449 -10.83 -27.71 7.87
CA GLN A 449 -11.27 -28.13 9.21
C GLN A 449 -12.54 -28.99 9.12
N LEU A 450 -13.56 -28.52 8.41
CA LEU A 450 -14.83 -29.21 8.28
C LEU A 450 -14.69 -30.60 7.62
N HIS A 451 -13.87 -30.70 6.55
CA HIS A 451 -13.59 -32.00 5.95
C HIS A 451 -12.90 -32.98 6.91
N LYS A 452 -11.97 -32.50 7.74
CA LYS A 452 -11.29 -33.33 8.76
C LYS A 452 -12.26 -33.77 9.84
N ILE A 453 -13.14 -32.86 10.31
CA ILE A 453 -14.17 -33.19 11.30
C ILE A 453 -15.15 -34.25 10.73
N CYS A 454 -15.65 -34.03 9.51
CA CYS A 454 -16.55 -35.00 8.87
C CYS A 454 -15.93 -36.38 8.74
N ARG A 455 -14.68 -36.47 8.32
CA ARG A 455 -13.93 -37.73 8.25
C ARG A 455 -13.78 -38.38 9.62
N PHE A 456 -13.37 -37.61 10.63
CA PHE A 456 -13.21 -38.10 12.00
C PHE A 456 -14.50 -38.68 12.57
N LEU A 457 -15.63 -37.99 12.38
CA LEU A 457 -16.94 -38.46 12.83
C LEU A 457 -17.35 -39.76 12.15
N LYS A 458 -17.14 -39.87 10.84
CA LYS A 458 -17.53 -41.05 10.06
C LYS A 458 -16.67 -42.28 10.37
N GLU A 459 -15.37 -42.09 10.53
CA GLU A 459 -14.44 -43.18 10.84
C GLU A 459 -14.59 -43.73 12.26
N ASN A 460 -15.22 -42.97 13.17
CA ASN A 460 -15.32 -43.32 14.60
C ASN A 460 -16.77 -43.30 15.13
N GLU A 461 -17.76 -43.57 14.29
CA GLU A 461 -19.18 -43.42 14.59
C GLU A 461 -19.61 -44.20 15.84
N GLU A 462 -19.11 -45.41 16.03
CA GLU A 462 -19.43 -46.26 17.19
C GLU A 462 -18.97 -45.66 18.51
N VAL A 463 -17.73 -45.14 18.57
CA VAL A 463 -17.16 -44.52 19.78
C VAL A 463 -17.82 -43.19 20.09
N LEU A 464 -18.21 -42.48 19.05
CA LEU A 464 -18.83 -41.15 19.13
C LEU A 464 -20.37 -41.20 19.19
N ALA A 465 -20.96 -42.38 19.30
CA ALA A 465 -22.43 -42.53 19.37
C ALA A 465 -23.06 -41.75 20.53
N GLY A 466 -22.32 -41.58 21.65
CA GLY A 466 -22.75 -40.80 22.80
C GLY A 466 -22.57 -39.27 22.63
N ILE A 467 -21.89 -38.80 21.59
CA ILE A 467 -21.70 -37.40 21.31
C ILE A 467 -22.83 -36.88 20.41
N ASN A 468 -23.63 -35.96 20.92
CA ASN A 468 -24.78 -35.40 20.23
C ASN A 468 -24.39 -34.53 19.06
N ASN A 469 -23.43 -33.62 19.28
CA ASN A 469 -22.95 -32.66 18.25
C ASN A 469 -21.48 -32.28 18.42
N VAL A 470 -20.92 -31.72 17.37
CA VAL A 470 -19.58 -31.09 17.33
C VAL A 470 -19.76 -29.61 17.13
N LYS A 471 -19.13 -28.84 18.01
CA LYS A 471 -19.13 -27.38 18.01
C LYS A 471 -17.97 -26.88 17.18
N ILE A 472 -18.22 -25.86 16.33
CA ILE A 472 -17.22 -25.27 15.43
C ILE A 472 -17.32 -23.75 15.48
N ASN A 473 -16.23 -23.10 15.77
CA ASN A 473 -16.13 -21.64 15.74
C ASN A 473 -16.25 -21.10 14.31
N ILE A 474 -17.16 -20.13 14.08
CA ILE A 474 -17.36 -19.47 12.80
C ILE A 474 -17.20 -17.95 12.94
N SER A 475 -16.46 -17.31 12.02
CA SER A 475 -16.22 -15.89 12.08
C SER A 475 -17.36 -15.05 11.48
N PRO A 476 -17.52 -13.77 11.94
CA PRO A 476 -18.51 -12.84 11.35
C PRO A 476 -18.37 -12.72 9.84
N LYS A 477 -17.12 -12.68 9.35
CA LYS A 477 -16.79 -12.53 7.94
C LYS A 477 -17.30 -13.69 7.07
N GLU A 478 -17.37 -14.88 7.65
CA GLU A 478 -17.86 -16.09 7.00
C GLU A 478 -19.38 -16.06 6.89
N LEU A 479 -20.06 -15.60 7.93
CA LEU A 479 -21.53 -15.53 8.00
C LEU A 479 -22.16 -14.42 7.14
N THR A 480 -21.37 -13.52 6.53
CA THR A 480 -21.90 -12.51 5.59
C THR A 480 -21.93 -12.98 4.14
N ARG A 481 -21.48 -14.23 3.85
CA ARG A 481 -21.41 -14.79 2.49
C ARG A 481 -22.34 -15.98 2.30
N LYS A 482 -23.56 -15.74 1.84
CA LYS A 482 -24.59 -16.77 1.62
C LYS A 482 -24.08 -18.01 0.89
N ARG A 483 -23.41 -17.83 -0.26
CA ARG A 483 -22.84 -18.94 -1.05
C ARG A 483 -21.81 -19.77 -0.27
N TYR A 484 -21.13 -19.15 0.67
CA TYR A 484 -20.17 -19.86 1.51
C TYR A 484 -20.90 -20.76 2.53
N CYS A 485 -21.94 -20.27 3.18
CA CYS A 485 -22.78 -21.07 4.10
C CYS A 485 -23.44 -22.25 3.37
N GLU A 486 -23.94 -22.04 2.15
CA GLU A 486 -24.43 -23.12 1.26
C GLU A 486 -23.36 -24.19 1.03
N ASN A 487 -22.12 -23.79 0.79
CA ASN A 487 -21.01 -24.73 0.58
C ASN A 487 -20.69 -25.54 1.86
N LEU A 488 -20.73 -24.94 3.06
CA LEU A 488 -20.50 -25.65 4.31
C LEU A 488 -21.56 -26.75 4.51
N ILE A 489 -22.84 -26.43 4.29
CA ILE A 489 -23.96 -27.39 4.35
C ILE A 489 -23.73 -28.51 3.33
N ALA A 490 -23.34 -28.18 2.10
CA ALA A 490 -23.06 -29.14 1.06
C ALA A 490 -21.89 -30.08 1.41
N ILE A 491 -20.83 -29.59 2.05
CA ILE A 491 -19.71 -30.41 2.53
C ILE A 491 -20.18 -31.41 3.56
N ILE A 492 -21.00 -31.01 4.55
CA ILE A 492 -21.52 -31.90 5.58
C ILE A 492 -22.35 -33.02 4.94
N ARG A 493 -23.31 -32.65 4.08
CA ARG A 493 -24.22 -33.60 3.41
C ARG A 493 -23.50 -34.56 2.46
N SER A 494 -22.50 -34.04 1.71
CA SER A 494 -21.72 -34.88 0.78
C SER A 494 -20.85 -35.93 1.48
N ASN A 495 -20.51 -35.71 2.75
CA ASN A 495 -19.83 -36.70 3.58
C ASN A 495 -20.81 -37.72 4.23
N GLY A 496 -22.10 -37.59 3.98
CA GLY A 496 -23.13 -38.52 4.50
C GLY A 496 -23.49 -38.28 5.96
N LEU A 497 -23.20 -37.09 6.49
CA LEU A 497 -23.52 -36.71 7.88
C LEU A 497 -24.77 -35.82 7.92
N SER A 498 -25.56 -35.95 9.02
CA SER A 498 -26.66 -35.01 9.28
C SER A 498 -26.12 -33.66 9.74
N PRO A 499 -26.63 -32.53 9.19
CA PRO A 499 -26.30 -31.20 9.69
C PRO A 499 -26.57 -31.00 11.19
N GLU A 500 -27.53 -31.72 11.78
CA GLU A 500 -27.86 -31.68 13.21
C GLU A 500 -26.71 -32.14 14.13
N LYS A 501 -25.71 -32.87 13.57
CA LYS A 501 -24.46 -33.21 14.27
C LYS A 501 -23.52 -32.05 14.43
N PHE A 502 -23.84 -30.87 13.87
CA PHE A 502 -22.98 -29.69 13.91
C PHE A 502 -23.68 -28.54 14.63
N GLN A 503 -22.89 -27.84 15.45
CA GLN A 503 -23.28 -26.59 16.10
C GLN A 503 -22.24 -25.54 15.80
N PHE A 504 -22.64 -24.37 15.28
CA PHE A 504 -21.72 -23.30 15.03
C PHE A 504 -21.71 -22.30 16.18
N GLU A 505 -20.50 -21.94 16.63
CA GLU A 505 -20.26 -20.99 17.71
C GLU A 505 -19.98 -19.60 17.16
N ILE A 506 -20.72 -18.61 17.63
CA ILE A 506 -20.66 -17.21 17.21
C ILE A 506 -20.40 -16.38 18.46
N THR A 507 -19.32 -15.56 18.44
CA THR A 507 -18.97 -14.70 19.58
C THR A 507 -19.98 -13.60 19.82
N GLU A 508 -20.09 -13.13 21.06
CA GLU A 508 -20.94 -12.01 21.49
C GLU A 508 -20.73 -10.75 20.63
N THR A 509 -19.46 -10.40 20.33
CA THR A 509 -19.10 -9.25 19.49
C THR A 509 -19.60 -9.39 18.05
N CYS A 510 -19.65 -10.60 17.51
CA CYS A 510 -20.23 -10.88 16.20
C CYS A 510 -21.74 -10.65 16.20
N ALA A 511 -22.44 -11.18 17.19
CA ALA A 511 -23.88 -11.01 17.33
C ALA A 511 -24.29 -9.54 17.53
N ALA A 512 -23.41 -8.71 18.13
CA ALA A 512 -23.63 -7.28 18.29
C ALA A 512 -23.57 -6.48 16.96
N ASN A 513 -22.80 -6.95 15.97
CA ASN A 513 -22.63 -6.32 14.66
C ASN A 513 -23.64 -6.88 13.62
N TYR A 514 -24.92 -6.77 13.95
CA TYR A 514 -26.02 -7.30 13.16
C TYR A 514 -26.15 -6.66 11.78
N SER A 515 -26.18 -7.47 10.73
CA SER A 515 -26.56 -7.08 9.38
C SER A 515 -27.62 -8.06 8.84
N LYS A 516 -28.38 -7.62 7.84
CA LYS A 516 -29.40 -8.48 7.22
C LYS A 516 -28.78 -9.74 6.57
N GLU A 517 -27.59 -9.57 6.00
CA GLU A 517 -26.83 -10.67 5.40
C GLU A 517 -26.43 -11.73 6.44
N LEU A 518 -26.08 -11.31 7.66
CA LEU A 518 -25.78 -12.18 8.79
C LEU A 518 -27.03 -12.97 9.19
N GLU A 519 -28.18 -12.30 9.33
CA GLU A 519 -29.45 -12.92 9.67
C GLU A 519 -29.87 -13.98 8.64
N ASP A 520 -29.81 -13.62 7.35
CA ASP A 520 -30.14 -14.53 6.25
C ASP A 520 -29.27 -15.79 6.27
N CYS A 521 -27.98 -15.67 6.58
CA CYS A 521 -27.06 -16.80 6.71
C CYS A 521 -27.35 -17.65 7.95
N ILE A 522 -27.64 -17.04 9.08
CA ILE A 522 -28.03 -17.71 10.33
C ILE A 522 -29.29 -18.54 10.12
N LEU A 523 -30.35 -17.95 9.57
CA LEU A 523 -31.60 -18.64 9.26
C LEU A 523 -31.41 -19.81 8.27
N MET A 524 -30.50 -19.63 7.31
CA MET A 524 -30.19 -20.71 6.38
C MET A 524 -29.52 -21.90 7.06
N LEU A 525 -28.57 -21.66 7.98
CA LEU A 525 -27.89 -22.71 8.74
C LEU A 525 -28.89 -23.46 9.63
N GLU A 526 -29.75 -22.72 10.33
CA GLU A 526 -30.83 -23.29 11.17
C GLU A 526 -31.81 -24.13 10.34
N ASN A 527 -32.29 -23.61 9.21
CA ASN A 527 -33.20 -24.36 8.31
C ASN A 527 -32.54 -25.63 7.72
N ALA A 528 -31.22 -25.69 7.66
CA ALA A 528 -30.49 -26.89 7.27
C ALA A 528 -30.35 -27.91 8.40
N GLY A 529 -30.68 -27.56 9.65
CA GLY A 529 -30.57 -28.37 10.86
C GLY A 529 -29.32 -28.12 11.69
N ILE A 530 -28.48 -27.12 11.33
CA ILE A 530 -27.30 -26.74 12.10
C ILE A 530 -27.75 -25.82 13.25
N THR A 531 -27.46 -26.20 14.48
CA THR A 531 -27.79 -25.37 15.66
C THR A 531 -26.74 -24.30 15.89
N LEU A 532 -27.13 -23.21 16.57
CA LEU A 532 -26.25 -22.09 16.85
C LEU A 532 -26.01 -21.92 18.35
N CYS A 533 -24.76 -21.58 18.69
CA CYS A 533 -24.33 -21.32 20.05
C CYS A 533 -23.73 -19.90 20.14
N LEU A 534 -24.15 -19.16 21.15
CA LEU A 534 -23.51 -17.88 21.47
C LEU A 534 -22.29 -18.14 22.36
N ASP A 535 -21.12 -17.69 21.93
CA ASP A 535 -19.85 -17.87 22.62
C ASP A 535 -19.38 -16.59 23.32
N ASP A 536 -18.51 -16.74 24.34
CA ASP A 536 -17.90 -15.66 25.13
C ASP A 536 -18.93 -14.75 25.84
N PHE A 537 -20.11 -15.24 26.20
CA PHE A 537 -21.15 -14.43 26.82
C PHE A 537 -20.72 -13.86 28.18
N GLY A 538 -20.78 -12.52 28.28
CA GLY A 538 -20.40 -11.76 29.48
C GLY A 538 -19.04 -11.09 29.40
N CYS A 539 -18.27 -11.26 28.31
CA CYS A 539 -17.00 -10.56 28.08
C CYS A 539 -17.15 -9.21 27.38
N GLY A 540 -18.28 -8.94 26.73
CA GLY A 540 -18.45 -7.80 25.86
C GLY A 540 -19.64 -6.89 26.20
N TYR A 541 -19.99 -6.05 25.24
CA TYR A 541 -21.15 -5.14 25.29
C TYR A 541 -22.33 -5.75 24.53
N ALA A 542 -22.82 -6.92 24.97
CA ALA A 542 -23.97 -7.51 24.29
C ALA A 542 -25.21 -6.61 24.41
N ASN A 543 -25.79 -6.32 23.29
CA ASN A 543 -27.17 -5.86 23.30
C ASN A 543 -28.07 -7.09 23.48
N LEU A 544 -28.51 -7.33 24.73
CA LEU A 544 -29.38 -8.45 25.11
C LEU A 544 -30.61 -8.57 24.19
N GLU A 545 -31.18 -7.45 23.75
CA GLU A 545 -32.31 -7.42 22.83
C GLU A 545 -31.99 -8.19 21.53
N ARG A 546 -30.78 -8.03 20.98
CA ARG A 546 -30.36 -8.70 19.75
C ARG A 546 -30.14 -10.20 19.93
N ILE A 547 -29.61 -10.60 21.09
CA ILE A 547 -29.44 -12.03 21.42
C ILE A 547 -30.78 -12.74 21.42
N LEU A 548 -31.83 -12.10 21.95
CA LEU A 548 -33.19 -12.67 22.01
C LEU A 548 -33.83 -12.81 20.62
N HIS A 549 -33.37 -12.08 19.60
CA HIS A 549 -33.92 -12.17 18.24
C HIS A 549 -33.22 -13.23 17.36
N LEU A 550 -32.02 -13.68 17.75
CA LEU A 550 -31.28 -14.69 17.01
C LEU A 550 -31.61 -16.11 17.52
N PRO A 551 -31.66 -17.12 16.65
CA PRO A 551 -32.10 -18.48 17.01
C PRO A 551 -30.98 -19.29 17.68
N PHE A 552 -30.41 -18.73 18.75
CA PHE A 552 -29.46 -19.48 19.57
C PHE A 552 -30.20 -20.53 20.40
N SER A 553 -29.62 -21.74 20.47
CA SER A 553 -30.10 -22.82 21.34
C SER A 553 -29.26 -22.95 22.61
N VAL A 554 -28.00 -22.54 22.55
CA VAL A 554 -27.03 -22.70 23.62
C VAL A 554 -26.29 -21.36 23.85
N ILE A 555 -26.01 -21.05 25.11
CA ILE A 555 -25.16 -19.91 25.51
C ILE A 555 -23.99 -20.46 26.32
N LYS A 556 -22.74 -20.13 25.88
CA LYS A 556 -21.50 -20.43 26.60
C LYS A 556 -21.15 -19.22 27.45
N MET A 557 -21.15 -19.41 28.75
CA MET A 557 -20.78 -18.38 29.72
C MET A 557 -19.26 -18.37 29.88
N ASP A 558 -18.65 -17.22 29.59
CA ASP A 558 -17.21 -17.07 29.62
C ASP A 558 -16.59 -17.30 31.00
N ARG A 559 -15.35 -17.78 31.00
CA ARG A 559 -14.54 -18.04 32.19
C ARG A 559 -14.45 -16.83 33.14
N SER A 560 -14.46 -15.60 32.64
CA SER A 560 -14.37 -14.39 33.46
C SER A 560 -15.50 -14.28 34.48
N LEU A 561 -16.68 -14.82 34.16
CA LEU A 561 -17.83 -14.87 35.05
C LEU A 561 -17.68 -15.88 36.20
N LEU A 562 -16.73 -16.82 36.07
CA LEU A 562 -16.39 -17.76 37.16
C LEU A 562 -15.43 -17.15 38.21
N HIS A 563 -14.87 -15.97 37.94
CA HIS A 563 -13.92 -15.36 38.85
C HIS A 563 -14.55 -15.11 40.22
N ASN A 564 -14.00 -15.77 41.24
CA ASN A 564 -14.50 -15.74 42.63
C ASN A 564 -15.89 -16.41 42.82
N ILE A 565 -16.36 -17.24 41.88
CA ILE A 565 -17.59 -18.01 42.11
C ILE A 565 -17.41 -18.96 43.31
N GLY A 566 -18.43 -19.06 44.14
CA GLY A 566 -18.38 -19.86 45.36
C GLY A 566 -17.50 -19.28 46.48
N ILE A 567 -16.78 -18.15 46.23
CA ILE A 567 -15.99 -17.41 47.24
C ILE A 567 -16.75 -16.14 47.64
N ASN A 568 -17.16 -15.35 46.65
CA ASN A 568 -17.94 -14.14 46.84
C ASN A 568 -19.44 -14.44 46.64
N PRO A 569 -20.27 -14.29 47.70
CA PRO A 569 -21.71 -14.59 47.62
C PRO A 569 -22.43 -13.73 46.55
N ARG A 570 -22.00 -12.50 46.32
CA ARG A 570 -22.60 -11.61 45.29
C ARG A 570 -22.34 -12.13 43.88
N THR A 571 -21.12 -12.59 43.59
CA THR A 571 -20.76 -13.16 42.30
C THR A 571 -21.55 -14.42 42.04
N THR A 572 -21.65 -15.31 43.04
CA THR A 572 -22.41 -16.57 42.93
C THR A 572 -23.90 -16.30 42.67
N MET A 573 -24.50 -15.38 43.47
CA MET A 573 -25.91 -15.02 43.32
C MET A 573 -26.21 -14.38 41.95
N PHE A 574 -25.29 -13.52 41.47
CA PHE A 574 -25.41 -12.91 40.15
C PHE A 574 -25.36 -13.97 39.03
N TYR A 575 -24.40 -14.88 39.09
CA TYR A 575 -24.26 -15.98 38.16
C TYR A 575 -25.50 -16.87 38.15
N GLU A 576 -25.98 -17.27 39.31
CA GLU A 576 -27.22 -18.08 39.46
C GLU A 576 -28.44 -17.36 38.86
N SER A 577 -28.56 -16.04 39.08
CA SER A 577 -29.66 -15.25 38.52
C SER A 577 -29.61 -15.16 37.00
N MET A 578 -28.40 -15.05 36.42
CA MET A 578 -28.22 -15.09 34.98
C MET A 578 -28.62 -16.46 34.39
N VAL A 579 -28.13 -17.56 34.96
CA VAL A 579 -28.51 -18.91 34.52
C VAL A 579 -30.01 -19.09 34.54
N LYS A 580 -30.71 -18.72 35.65
CA LYS A 580 -32.16 -18.80 35.76
C LYS A 580 -32.87 -17.96 34.67
N THR A 581 -32.41 -16.76 34.42
CA THR A 581 -33.00 -15.88 33.42
C THR A 581 -32.84 -16.45 32.01
N LEU A 582 -31.67 -16.95 31.67
CA LEU A 582 -31.39 -17.52 30.35
C LEU A 582 -32.20 -18.84 30.15
N HIS A 583 -32.35 -19.68 31.19
CA HIS A 583 -33.22 -20.84 31.13
C HIS A 583 -34.69 -20.45 30.88
N HIS A 584 -35.21 -19.40 31.53
CA HIS A 584 -36.57 -18.90 31.27
C HIS A 584 -36.76 -18.41 29.81
N CYS A 585 -35.67 -17.97 29.17
CA CYS A 585 -35.66 -17.63 27.75
C CYS A 585 -35.52 -18.85 26.82
N GLY A 586 -35.36 -20.07 27.36
CA GLY A 586 -35.29 -21.33 26.60
C GLY A 586 -33.88 -21.74 26.18
N TYR A 587 -32.83 -21.12 26.69
CA TYR A 587 -31.45 -21.45 26.34
C TYR A 587 -30.90 -22.57 27.24
N GLN A 588 -30.07 -23.45 26.66
CA GLN A 588 -29.16 -24.32 27.41
C GLN A 588 -27.87 -23.57 27.75
N ILE A 589 -27.29 -23.83 28.89
CA ILE A 589 -26.12 -23.10 29.40
C ILE A 589 -24.91 -24.01 29.49
N VAL A 590 -23.82 -23.60 28.87
CA VAL A 590 -22.48 -24.18 29.05
C VAL A 590 -21.63 -23.20 29.85
N SER A 591 -21.03 -23.67 30.94
CA SER A 591 -20.03 -22.90 31.68
C SER A 591 -18.64 -23.28 31.22
N GLU A 592 -17.84 -22.26 30.79
CA GLU A 592 -16.50 -22.47 30.25
C GLU A 592 -15.39 -22.25 31.28
N GLY A 593 -14.22 -22.84 30.99
CA GLY A 593 -13.00 -22.60 31.77
C GLY A 593 -13.03 -23.17 33.19
N VAL A 594 -13.87 -24.20 33.44
CA VAL A 594 -13.99 -24.84 34.76
C VAL A 594 -12.75 -25.69 35.07
N GLU A 595 -12.02 -25.36 36.15
CA GLU A 595 -10.76 -26.00 36.50
C GLU A 595 -10.79 -26.74 37.86
N THR A 596 -11.73 -26.43 38.74
CA THR A 596 -11.75 -26.95 40.09
C THR A 596 -13.03 -27.67 40.44
N ARG A 597 -12.94 -28.66 41.37
CA ARG A 597 -14.10 -29.35 41.92
C ARG A 597 -15.09 -28.40 42.59
N ARG A 598 -14.59 -27.37 43.27
CA ARG A 598 -15.45 -26.37 43.91
C ARG A 598 -16.33 -25.63 42.91
N GLU A 599 -15.77 -25.25 41.78
CA GLU A 599 -16.53 -24.62 40.69
C GLU A 599 -17.62 -25.53 40.18
N VAL A 600 -17.34 -26.82 39.99
CA VAL A 600 -18.34 -27.82 39.59
C VAL A 600 -19.49 -27.89 40.58
N GLU A 601 -19.20 -28.02 41.87
CA GLU A 601 -20.22 -28.08 42.95
C GLU A 601 -21.12 -26.84 42.96
N VAL A 602 -20.54 -25.63 42.75
CA VAL A 602 -21.33 -24.41 42.66
C VAL A 602 -22.18 -24.36 41.40
N LEU A 603 -21.65 -24.77 40.26
CA LEU A 603 -22.36 -24.79 38.98
C LEU A 603 -23.50 -25.81 38.94
N GLU A 604 -23.34 -26.96 39.63
CA GLU A 604 -24.44 -27.93 39.87
C GLU A 604 -25.57 -27.28 40.69
N ASN A 605 -25.23 -26.52 41.75
CA ASN A 605 -26.22 -25.78 42.54
C ASN A 605 -26.92 -24.68 41.72
N CYS A 606 -26.20 -24.01 40.85
CA CYS A 606 -26.75 -23.01 39.93
C CYS A 606 -27.59 -23.63 38.78
N LYS A 607 -27.64 -24.97 38.67
CA LYS A 607 -28.36 -25.74 37.65
C LYS A 607 -27.89 -25.48 36.21
N VAL A 608 -26.58 -25.30 36.03
CA VAL A 608 -25.96 -25.21 34.71
C VAL A 608 -26.14 -26.58 34.01
N ASP A 609 -26.41 -26.60 32.69
CA ASP A 609 -26.68 -27.83 31.95
C ASP A 609 -25.38 -28.57 31.64
N MET A 610 -24.35 -27.87 31.19
CA MET A 610 -23.11 -28.45 30.69
C MET A 610 -21.89 -27.65 31.17
N ILE A 611 -20.76 -28.34 31.24
CA ILE A 611 -19.47 -27.76 31.65
C ILE A 611 -18.41 -28.12 30.63
N GLN A 612 -17.56 -27.11 30.32
CA GLN A 612 -16.35 -27.25 29.54
C GLN A 612 -15.17 -26.67 30.31
N GLY A 613 -14.12 -27.47 30.48
CA GLY A 613 -12.93 -26.98 31.21
C GLY A 613 -11.91 -28.08 31.54
N TYR A 614 -10.75 -27.64 32.02
CA TYR A 614 -9.61 -28.52 32.31
C TYR A 614 -9.87 -29.51 33.45
N TYR A 615 -10.91 -29.27 34.24
CA TYR A 615 -11.34 -30.22 35.24
C TYR A 615 -11.74 -31.55 34.63
N TYR A 616 -12.49 -31.55 33.52
CA TYR A 616 -12.94 -32.74 32.83
C TYR A 616 -12.03 -33.16 31.67
N ALA A 617 -11.70 -32.23 30.77
CA ALA A 617 -10.83 -32.50 29.63
C ALA A 617 -10.12 -31.24 29.13
N LYS A 618 -8.83 -31.36 28.83
CA LYS A 618 -8.10 -30.40 27.99
C LYS A 618 -8.41 -30.70 26.54
N PRO A 619 -8.19 -29.72 25.61
CA PRO A 619 -8.17 -30.03 24.18
C PRO A 619 -7.11 -31.10 23.88
N LEU A 620 -7.51 -32.14 23.15
CA LEU A 620 -6.68 -33.30 22.81
C LEU A 620 -6.78 -33.65 21.31
N PRO A 621 -5.75 -34.25 20.71
CA PRO A 621 -5.83 -34.83 19.37
C PRO A 621 -6.95 -35.91 19.30
N GLY A 622 -7.52 -36.14 18.10
CA GLY A 622 -8.66 -37.03 17.93
C GLY A 622 -8.43 -38.46 18.49
N HIS A 623 -7.25 -39.04 18.32
CA HIS A 623 -6.97 -40.40 18.85
C HIS A 623 -6.99 -40.46 20.38
N GLU A 624 -6.51 -39.42 21.06
CA GLU A 624 -6.55 -39.36 22.54
C GLU A 624 -7.96 -39.12 23.06
N ILE A 625 -8.80 -38.39 22.33
CA ILE A 625 -10.22 -38.19 22.65
C ILE A 625 -10.97 -39.53 22.59
N LEU A 626 -10.71 -40.34 21.55
CA LEU A 626 -11.32 -41.67 21.42
C LEU A 626 -10.92 -42.62 22.58
N GLU A 627 -9.66 -42.59 22.99
CA GLU A 627 -9.21 -43.36 24.17
C GLU A 627 -9.89 -42.90 25.46
N LYS A 628 -10.07 -41.59 25.63
CA LYS A 628 -10.74 -41.02 26.80
C LYS A 628 -12.22 -41.41 26.85
N LEU A 629 -12.94 -41.35 25.71
CA LEU A 629 -14.34 -41.72 25.61
C LEU A 629 -14.58 -43.23 25.83
N ARG A 630 -13.64 -44.10 25.46
CA ARG A 630 -13.70 -45.54 25.76
C ARG A 630 -13.54 -45.88 27.25
N LYS A 631 -12.89 -44.99 28.03
CA LYS A 631 -12.64 -45.17 29.46
C LYS A 631 -13.67 -44.46 30.34
N SER A 632 -14.50 -43.60 29.81
CA SER A 632 -15.55 -42.85 30.49
C SER A 632 -16.88 -43.55 30.39
#